data_5d3d721925c9cd1bc27a178585025581
#
_entry.id   5d3d721925c9cd1bc27a178585025581
#
_cell.length_a   1.000
_cell.length_b   1.000
_cell.length_c   1.000
_cell.angle_alpha   90.00
_cell.angle_beta   90.00
_cell.angle_gamma   90.00
#
_symmetry.space_group_name_H-M   'P 1'
#
loop_
_entity.id
_entity.type
_entity.pdbx_description
1 polymer ?
#
loop_
_entity_poly.entity_id
_entity_poly.type
_entity_poly.pdbx_seq_one_letter_code
_entity_poly.pdbx_strand_id
1 'polypeptide(L)'
;MRPVMDPHDLAAGAVLVGGFDGLALPLALSERLSDGRLAGTIFFRRNITDPSQVRDLCAEVLVSSSLTPLIALDQEGGRVTRLRAPVISLPPARSLGALDDLPLTRDLHRALAEELSAVGINFNLAPVCDVDSNPANPVIGDRAFGRTAAVVSRHAAAAIEGLHDGGVLACAKHFPGHGDTATDSHHELPVLPHDLARLEAIELAPFRAALAAGVDAVMTAHVRFDALDSTVPATLSRAVMTTLLREGLAVDSDAVVVSDDLLMRAVADRWTVEESAPLAIAAGCDLLLVCSDPDAQERARLSLASLSRSDPAFADRLRDAAARVSRLRERLAPGIVTAEALPALWQRPSRLALDARLDALRSAPASAVDPTERS
;
A
#
# COMPACT_ATOMS: atom_id res chain seq x y z
N MET A 1 -33.74 11.23 9.27
CA MET A 1 -32.52 11.40 10.09
C MET A 1 -31.80 10.04 10.05
N ARG A 2 -30.55 10.00 9.54
CA ARG A 2 -29.74 8.78 9.70
C ARG A 2 -29.47 8.57 11.21
N PRO A 3 -29.53 7.33 11.71
CA PRO A 3 -29.17 7.07 13.12
C PRO A 3 -27.71 7.52 13.35
N VAL A 4 -27.47 8.14 14.50
CA VAL A 4 -26.10 8.47 14.94
C VAL A 4 -25.35 7.14 15.10
N MET A 5 -24.31 6.92 14.29
CA MET A 5 -23.49 5.71 14.38
C MET A 5 -22.75 5.69 15.72
N ASP A 6 -22.64 4.53 16.32
CA ASP A 6 -21.83 4.28 17.51
C ASP A 6 -20.37 4.68 17.26
N PRO A 7 -19.70 5.46 18.15
CA PRO A 7 -18.28 5.81 17.98
C PRO A 7 -17.34 4.64 17.80
N HIS A 8 -17.63 3.48 18.39
CA HIS A 8 -16.84 2.26 18.21
C HIS A 8 -16.96 1.72 16.78
N ASP A 9 -18.16 1.78 16.19
CA ASP A 9 -18.41 1.37 14.80
C ASP A 9 -17.73 2.33 13.81
N LEU A 10 -17.74 3.62 14.07
CA LEU A 10 -17.05 4.62 13.25
C LEU A 10 -15.53 4.45 13.30
N ALA A 11 -14.97 4.25 14.50
CA ALA A 11 -13.54 4.03 14.64
C ALA A 11 -13.09 2.72 13.93
N ALA A 12 -13.90 1.65 14.03
CA ALA A 12 -13.63 0.40 13.34
C ALA A 12 -13.70 0.53 11.81
N GLY A 13 -14.65 1.32 11.28
CA GLY A 13 -14.73 1.59 9.85
C GLY A 13 -13.61 2.48 9.33
N ALA A 14 -13.18 3.45 10.13
CA ALA A 14 -12.13 4.41 9.75
C ALA A 14 -10.74 3.78 9.56
N VAL A 15 -10.54 2.53 9.98
CA VAL A 15 -9.26 1.81 9.85
C VAL A 15 -9.28 0.70 8.79
N LEU A 16 -10.33 0.64 7.94
CA LEU A 16 -10.50 -0.41 6.93
C LEU A 16 -10.51 0.15 5.52
N VAL A 17 -9.74 -0.49 4.63
CA VAL A 17 -9.81 -0.32 3.17
C VAL A 17 -10.28 -1.64 2.56
N GLY A 18 -11.36 -1.57 1.78
CA GLY A 18 -11.96 -2.75 1.17
C GLY A 18 -11.76 -2.80 -0.35
N GLY A 19 -11.51 -4.00 -0.88
CA GLY A 19 -11.60 -4.25 -2.32
C GLY A 19 -12.97 -4.83 -2.70
N PHE A 20 -13.19 -4.98 -3.99
CA PHE A 20 -14.41 -5.56 -4.55
C PHE A 20 -14.16 -6.18 -5.93
N ASP A 21 -15.14 -6.89 -6.46
CA ASP A 21 -15.09 -7.47 -7.80
C ASP A 21 -15.95 -6.65 -8.77
N GLY A 22 -15.48 -6.56 -10.03
CA GLY A 22 -16.20 -5.89 -11.12
C GLY A 22 -15.75 -4.47 -11.41
N LEU A 23 -16.36 -3.87 -12.42
CA LEU A 23 -15.96 -2.60 -13.04
C LEU A 23 -16.76 -1.39 -12.54
N ALA A 24 -17.80 -1.61 -11.75
CA ALA A 24 -18.67 -0.59 -11.17
C ALA A 24 -18.67 -0.73 -9.64
N LEU A 25 -18.88 0.38 -8.94
CA LEU A 25 -18.94 0.39 -7.48
C LEU A 25 -20.18 -0.38 -6.99
N PRO A 26 -20.03 -1.47 -6.23
CA PRO A 26 -21.17 -2.19 -5.66
C PRO A 26 -21.96 -1.30 -4.69
N LEU A 27 -23.29 -1.36 -4.72
CA LEU A 27 -24.16 -0.58 -3.84
C LEU A 27 -23.77 -0.74 -2.36
N ALA A 28 -23.52 -1.98 -1.94
CA ALA A 28 -23.12 -2.25 -0.56
C ALA A 28 -21.80 -1.57 -0.16
N LEU A 29 -20.84 -1.42 -1.10
CA LEU A 29 -19.59 -0.71 -0.84
C LEU A 29 -19.82 0.81 -0.79
N SER A 30 -20.63 1.34 -1.71
CA SER A 30 -21.07 2.75 -1.71
C SER A 30 -21.74 3.13 -0.38
N GLU A 31 -22.64 2.30 0.14
CA GLU A 31 -23.28 2.50 1.43
C GLU A 31 -22.25 2.51 2.60
N ARG A 32 -21.29 1.58 2.59
CA ARG A 32 -20.25 1.53 3.63
C ARG A 32 -19.34 2.75 3.62
N LEU A 33 -18.99 3.27 2.44
CA LEU A 33 -18.24 4.52 2.30
C LEU A 33 -19.05 5.71 2.79
N SER A 34 -20.33 5.77 2.44
CA SER A 34 -21.27 6.83 2.85
C SER A 34 -21.49 6.88 4.38
N ASP A 35 -21.53 5.72 5.02
CA ASP A 35 -21.77 5.58 6.46
C ASP A 35 -20.47 5.66 7.29
N GLY A 36 -19.30 5.78 6.65
CA GLY A 36 -18.00 5.77 7.35
C GLY A 36 -17.59 4.38 7.87
N ARG A 37 -18.18 3.30 7.34
CA ARG A 37 -17.83 1.91 7.66
C ARG A 37 -16.58 1.42 6.90
N LEU A 38 -16.04 2.24 5.99
CA LEU A 38 -14.76 2.05 5.32
C LEU A 38 -14.05 3.40 5.17
N ALA A 39 -12.73 3.39 5.31
CA ALA A 39 -11.86 4.54 5.07
C ALA A 39 -11.62 4.78 3.58
N GLY A 40 -11.78 3.76 2.75
CA GLY A 40 -11.51 3.82 1.33
C GLY A 40 -11.65 2.48 0.64
N THR A 41 -11.14 2.43 -0.59
CA THR A 41 -11.14 1.23 -1.43
C THR A 41 -9.80 1.03 -2.13
N ILE A 42 -9.51 -0.23 -2.51
CA ILE A 42 -8.34 -0.60 -3.30
C ILE A 42 -8.78 -1.24 -4.61
N PHE A 43 -8.13 -0.84 -5.73
CA PHE A 43 -8.41 -1.36 -7.06
C PHE A 43 -7.32 -2.34 -7.51
N PHE A 44 -7.77 -3.41 -8.15
CA PHE A 44 -6.97 -4.43 -8.82
C PHE A 44 -7.30 -4.47 -10.31
N ARG A 45 -6.59 -5.30 -11.08
CA ARG A 45 -6.87 -5.45 -12.52
C ARG A 45 -8.32 -5.81 -12.84
N ARG A 46 -8.97 -6.58 -11.97
CA ARG A 46 -10.39 -6.96 -12.11
C ARG A 46 -11.36 -5.77 -12.05
N ASN A 47 -10.89 -4.59 -11.60
CA ASN A 47 -11.67 -3.37 -11.53
C ASN A 47 -11.35 -2.39 -12.67
N ILE A 48 -10.47 -2.75 -13.63
CA ILE A 48 -9.86 -1.81 -14.56
C ILE A 48 -9.97 -2.32 -15.99
N THR A 49 -10.55 -1.50 -16.87
CA THR A 49 -10.50 -1.67 -18.33
C THR A 49 -9.57 -0.66 -18.98
N ASP A 50 -9.74 0.62 -18.64
CA ASP A 50 -9.00 1.75 -19.19
C ASP A 50 -9.02 2.94 -18.22
N PRO A 51 -8.17 3.96 -18.40
CA PRO A 51 -8.10 5.10 -17.47
C PRO A 51 -9.39 5.93 -17.38
N SER A 52 -10.19 6.00 -18.44
CA SER A 52 -11.45 6.75 -18.41
C SER A 52 -12.50 6.05 -17.53
N GLN A 53 -12.59 4.73 -17.64
CA GLN A 53 -13.45 3.92 -16.77
C GLN A 53 -13.00 4.02 -15.30
N VAL A 54 -11.69 3.97 -15.01
CA VAL A 54 -11.16 4.15 -13.64
C VAL A 54 -11.47 5.53 -13.10
N ARG A 55 -11.34 6.58 -13.92
CA ARG A 55 -11.70 7.95 -13.56
C ARG A 55 -13.17 8.04 -13.14
N ASP A 56 -14.07 7.42 -13.90
CA ASP A 56 -15.50 7.43 -13.60
C ASP A 56 -15.81 6.65 -12.32
N LEU A 57 -15.15 5.50 -12.13
CA LEU A 57 -15.25 4.72 -10.91
C LEU A 57 -14.72 5.49 -9.68
N CYS A 58 -13.59 6.19 -9.79
CA CYS A 58 -13.08 7.07 -8.73
C CYS A 58 -14.05 8.21 -8.42
N ALA A 59 -14.66 8.82 -9.44
CA ALA A 59 -15.67 9.87 -9.24
C ALA A 59 -16.89 9.34 -8.46
N GLU A 60 -17.34 8.13 -8.78
CA GLU A 60 -18.42 7.46 -8.06
C GLU A 60 -18.05 7.19 -6.60
N VAL A 61 -16.83 6.71 -6.32
CA VAL A 61 -16.31 6.51 -4.96
C VAL A 61 -16.25 7.82 -4.18
N LEU A 62 -15.76 8.90 -4.79
CA LEU A 62 -15.67 10.22 -4.15
C LEU A 62 -17.05 10.77 -3.77
N VAL A 63 -18.04 10.67 -4.68
CA VAL A 63 -19.41 11.15 -4.44
C VAL A 63 -20.13 10.30 -3.39
N SER A 64 -19.82 9.00 -3.33
CA SER A 64 -20.43 8.08 -2.38
C SER A 64 -19.91 8.27 -0.94
N SER A 65 -18.76 8.92 -0.76
CA SER A 65 -18.10 9.00 0.55
C SER A 65 -18.46 10.27 1.30
N SER A 66 -18.68 10.17 2.61
CA SER A 66 -18.93 11.34 3.48
C SER A 66 -17.66 12.14 3.81
N LEU A 67 -16.49 11.50 3.74
CA LEU A 67 -15.16 12.09 3.89
C LEU A 67 -14.31 11.69 2.69
N THR A 68 -13.26 12.44 2.36
CA THR A 68 -12.36 12.07 1.26
C THR A 68 -11.83 10.64 1.47
N PRO A 69 -12.18 9.68 0.58
CA PRO A 69 -11.77 8.28 0.75
C PRO A 69 -10.34 8.07 0.28
N LEU A 70 -9.66 7.08 0.85
CA LEU A 70 -8.46 6.51 0.24
C LEU A 70 -8.87 5.69 -0.99
N ILE A 71 -8.29 6.00 -2.14
CA ILE A 71 -8.47 5.23 -3.38
C ILE A 71 -7.09 4.71 -3.78
N ALA A 72 -6.85 3.45 -3.44
CA ALA A 72 -5.54 2.83 -3.52
C ALA A 72 -5.38 1.88 -4.70
N LEU A 73 -4.15 1.67 -5.12
CA LEU A 73 -3.74 0.58 -6.01
C LEU A 73 -2.24 0.30 -5.87
N ASP A 74 -1.78 -0.84 -6.43
CA ASP A 74 -0.37 -1.16 -6.61
C ASP A 74 0.08 -0.75 -8.01
N GLN A 75 0.75 0.36 -8.15
CA GLN A 75 1.35 0.81 -9.40
C GLN A 75 2.86 0.98 -9.19
N GLU A 76 3.56 -0.16 -9.11
CA GLU A 76 4.99 -0.21 -8.83
C GLU A 76 5.84 0.02 -10.10
N GLY A 77 5.33 -0.48 -11.21
CA GLY A 77 6.04 -0.64 -12.48
C GLY A 77 6.40 -2.10 -12.77
N GLY A 78 6.97 -2.36 -13.95
CA GLY A 78 7.28 -3.70 -14.39
C GLY A 78 6.04 -4.62 -14.38
N ARG A 79 6.15 -5.77 -13.72
CA ARG A 79 5.08 -6.77 -13.64
C ARG A 79 3.92 -6.37 -12.72
N VAL A 80 4.15 -5.48 -11.75
CA VAL A 80 3.11 -4.97 -10.84
C VAL A 80 2.61 -3.62 -11.35
N THR A 81 1.71 -3.68 -12.32
CA THR A 81 1.14 -2.53 -13.02
C THR A 81 -0.34 -2.76 -13.29
N ARG A 82 -1.22 -1.96 -12.69
CA ARG A 82 -2.68 -2.05 -12.85
C ARG A 82 -3.16 -1.23 -14.04
N LEU A 83 -2.83 0.06 -14.03
CA LEU A 83 -3.11 0.98 -15.12
C LEU A 83 -2.00 0.88 -16.18
N ARG A 84 -2.40 0.55 -17.40
CA ARG A 84 -1.50 0.42 -18.56
C ARG A 84 -1.64 1.62 -19.50
N ALA A 85 -0.93 1.58 -20.62
CA ALA A 85 -1.05 2.61 -21.66
C ALA A 85 -2.51 3.03 -21.88
N PRO A 86 -2.77 4.35 -22.01
CA PRO A 86 -1.81 5.44 -22.21
C PRO A 86 -1.13 5.98 -20.93
N VAL A 87 -1.46 5.50 -19.73
CA VAL A 87 -0.76 5.87 -18.49
C VAL A 87 0.71 5.45 -18.60
N ILE A 88 1.61 6.27 -18.04
CA ILE A 88 3.04 5.99 -18.08
C ILE A 88 3.34 4.61 -17.46
N SER A 89 4.05 3.79 -18.22
CA SER A 89 4.41 2.45 -17.77
C SER A 89 5.87 2.46 -17.27
N LEU A 90 6.03 2.46 -15.95
CA LEU A 90 7.35 2.38 -15.35
C LEU A 90 8.01 1.02 -15.66
N PRO A 91 9.34 0.98 -15.89
CA PRO A 91 10.07 -0.27 -15.98
C PRO A 91 10.11 -0.97 -14.62
N PRO A 92 10.57 -2.23 -14.55
CA PRO A 92 10.89 -2.84 -13.26
C PRO A 92 11.82 -1.95 -12.45
N ALA A 93 11.58 -1.81 -11.13
CA ALA A 93 12.40 -0.97 -10.25
C ALA A 93 13.91 -1.34 -10.33
N ARG A 94 14.21 -2.62 -10.55
CA ARG A 94 15.58 -3.11 -10.80
C ARG A 94 16.28 -2.37 -11.94
N SER A 95 15.57 -2.03 -13.01
CA SER A 95 16.14 -1.31 -14.15
C SER A 95 16.53 0.12 -13.77
N LEU A 96 15.69 0.78 -12.95
CA LEU A 96 16.00 2.11 -12.44
C LEU A 96 17.20 2.09 -11.49
N GLY A 97 17.23 1.12 -10.56
CA GLY A 97 18.37 0.97 -9.66
C GLY A 97 19.66 0.59 -10.35
N ALA A 98 19.62 -0.17 -11.45
CA ALA A 98 20.80 -0.49 -12.26
C ALA A 98 21.33 0.70 -13.04
N LEU A 99 20.44 1.62 -13.48
CA LEU A 99 20.84 2.88 -14.13
C LEU A 99 21.42 3.90 -13.13
N ASP A 100 20.99 3.83 -11.88
CA ASP A 100 21.37 4.72 -10.76
C ASP A 100 21.15 6.23 -11.06
N ASP A 101 20.11 6.56 -11.84
CA ASP A 101 19.68 7.95 -12.17
C ASP A 101 18.52 8.34 -11.25
N LEU A 102 18.83 8.96 -10.10
CA LEU A 102 17.84 9.39 -9.11
C LEU A 102 16.88 10.46 -9.65
N PRO A 103 17.37 11.51 -10.36
CA PRO A 103 16.48 12.48 -11.02
C PRO A 103 15.47 11.81 -11.95
N LEU A 104 15.89 10.83 -12.77
CA LEU A 104 14.97 10.09 -13.62
C LEU A 104 13.95 9.30 -12.79
N THR A 105 14.36 8.63 -11.72
CA THR A 105 13.45 7.91 -10.84
C THR A 105 12.38 8.83 -10.27
N ARG A 106 12.74 10.02 -9.76
CA ARG A 106 11.82 11.04 -9.26
C ARG A 106 10.86 11.53 -10.35
N ASP A 107 11.39 11.91 -11.53
CA ASP A 107 10.59 12.45 -12.63
C ASP A 107 9.55 11.43 -13.15
N LEU A 108 9.94 10.16 -13.25
CA LEU A 108 9.04 9.07 -13.65
C LEU A 108 7.91 8.85 -12.64
N HIS A 109 8.22 8.83 -11.34
CA HIS A 109 7.21 8.67 -10.30
C HIS A 109 6.31 9.91 -10.18
N ARG A 110 6.84 11.13 -10.41
CA ARG A 110 6.04 12.33 -10.50
C ARG A 110 5.06 12.28 -11.68
N ALA A 111 5.54 11.92 -12.87
CA ALA A 111 4.67 11.81 -14.04
C ALA A 111 3.58 10.74 -13.84
N LEU A 112 3.93 9.60 -13.24
CA LEU A 112 2.96 8.58 -12.85
C LEU A 112 1.92 9.13 -11.88
N ALA A 113 2.36 9.80 -10.81
CA ALA A 113 1.46 10.33 -9.79
C ALA A 113 0.52 11.40 -10.34
N GLU A 114 1.00 12.29 -11.22
CA GLU A 114 0.13 13.26 -11.91
C GLU A 114 -0.98 12.57 -12.73
N GLU A 115 -0.66 11.45 -13.39
CA GLU A 115 -1.63 10.68 -14.18
C GLU A 115 -2.58 9.86 -13.27
N LEU A 116 -2.09 9.29 -12.17
CA LEU A 116 -2.91 8.61 -11.16
C LEU A 116 -3.88 9.59 -10.49
N SER A 117 -3.39 10.75 -10.06
CA SER A 117 -4.22 11.81 -9.46
C SER A 117 -5.30 12.28 -10.42
N ALA A 118 -4.98 12.44 -11.70
CA ALA A 118 -5.92 12.87 -12.72
C ALA A 118 -7.09 11.90 -12.93
N VAL A 119 -6.89 10.59 -12.74
CA VAL A 119 -7.97 9.60 -12.76
C VAL A 119 -8.61 9.39 -11.39
N GLY A 120 -8.14 10.10 -10.34
CA GLY A 120 -8.74 10.06 -9.00
C GLY A 120 -8.11 9.07 -8.03
N ILE A 121 -7.03 8.38 -8.42
CA ILE A 121 -6.23 7.57 -7.51
C ILE A 121 -5.39 8.51 -6.65
N ASN A 122 -5.45 8.34 -5.34
CA ASN A 122 -4.78 9.23 -4.39
C ASN A 122 -3.79 8.53 -3.45
N PHE A 123 -3.70 7.19 -3.51
CA PHE A 123 -2.80 6.40 -2.68
C PHE A 123 -2.16 5.27 -3.50
N ASN A 124 -0.87 5.39 -3.79
CA ASN A 124 -0.11 4.34 -4.45
C ASN A 124 0.63 3.47 -3.42
N LEU A 125 0.34 2.17 -3.40
CA LEU A 125 1.03 1.22 -2.54
C LEU A 125 2.43 0.89 -3.11
N ALA A 126 3.27 1.91 -3.20
CA ALA A 126 4.65 1.93 -3.68
C ALA A 126 5.40 3.09 -3.00
N PRO A 127 6.75 3.04 -2.91
CA PRO A 127 7.66 2.08 -3.53
C PRO A 127 7.92 0.81 -2.71
N VAL A 128 8.46 -0.22 -3.40
CA VAL A 128 9.05 -1.39 -2.74
C VAL A 128 10.40 -1.00 -2.14
N CYS A 129 10.52 -1.18 -0.82
CA CYS A 129 11.73 -0.91 -0.03
C CYS A 129 12.52 -2.19 0.31
N ASP A 130 12.04 -3.35 -0.15
CA ASP A 130 12.73 -4.62 0.04
C ASP A 130 14.08 -4.63 -0.68
N VAL A 131 15.10 -5.19 -0.03
CA VAL A 131 16.41 -5.44 -0.62
C VAL A 131 16.43 -6.87 -1.16
N ASP A 132 16.58 -7.07 -2.48
CA ASP A 132 16.64 -8.40 -3.10
C ASP A 132 17.96 -9.10 -2.76
N SER A 133 18.09 -9.52 -1.50
CA SER A 133 19.28 -10.18 -0.97
C SER A 133 19.33 -11.68 -1.31
N ASN A 134 18.17 -12.29 -1.62
CA ASN A 134 18.06 -13.68 -2.05
C ASN A 134 17.71 -13.77 -3.55
N PRO A 135 18.64 -14.20 -4.43
CA PRO A 135 18.36 -14.34 -5.85
C PRO A 135 17.26 -15.36 -6.20
N ALA A 136 16.93 -16.25 -5.27
CA ALA A 136 15.86 -17.25 -5.42
C ALA A 136 14.50 -16.76 -4.91
N ASN A 137 14.38 -15.49 -4.46
CA ASN A 137 13.13 -14.92 -4.01
C ASN A 137 12.09 -14.90 -5.14
N PRO A 138 10.92 -15.57 -4.97
CA PRO A 138 9.93 -15.68 -6.06
C PRO A 138 9.05 -14.43 -6.18
N VAL A 139 9.00 -13.58 -5.15
CA VAL A 139 8.02 -12.49 -5.01
C VAL A 139 8.62 -11.13 -5.33
N ILE A 140 9.76 -10.81 -4.74
CA ILE A 140 10.38 -9.48 -4.85
C ILE A 140 11.19 -9.36 -6.13
N GLY A 141 12.32 -10.00 -6.25
CA GLY A 141 13.12 -10.02 -7.48
C GLY A 141 13.30 -8.62 -8.10
N ASP A 142 12.79 -8.45 -9.32
CA ASP A 142 12.88 -7.21 -10.11
C ASP A 142 11.97 -6.06 -9.62
N ARG A 143 11.07 -6.31 -8.66
CA ARG A 143 10.31 -5.27 -7.95
C ARG A 143 11.20 -4.43 -7.04
N ALA A 144 12.31 -4.98 -6.52
CA ALA A 144 13.29 -4.22 -5.74
C ALA A 144 14.18 -3.35 -6.65
N PHE A 145 14.50 -2.14 -6.23
CA PHE A 145 15.48 -1.29 -6.92
C PHE A 145 16.87 -1.92 -6.99
N GLY A 146 17.24 -2.76 -6.02
CA GLY A 146 18.57 -3.33 -6.00
C GLY A 146 18.74 -4.47 -5.01
N ARG A 147 20.00 -4.97 -4.99
CA ARG A 147 20.47 -6.02 -4.08
C ARG A 147 21.25 -5.47 -2.89
N THR A 148 21.37 -4.16 -2.78
CA THR A 148 22.05 -3.48 -1.67
C THR A 148 21.14 -2.43 -1.05
N ALA A 149 21.19 -2.33 0.27
CA ALA A 149 20.43 -1.35 1.02
C ALA A 149 20.65 0.08 0.52
N ALA A 150 21.89 0.43 0.11
CA ALA A 150 22.23 1.77 -0.35
C ALA A 150 21.50 2.16 -1.64
N VAL A 151 21.42 1.27 -2.63
CA VAL A 151 20.69 1.52 -3.89
C VAL A 151 19.19 1.64 -3.60
N VAL A 152 18.62 0.67 -2.87
CA VAL A 152 17.19 0.69 -2.56
C VAL A 152 16.81 1.95 -1.79
N SER A 153 17.61 2.35 -0.77
CA SER A 153 17.35 3.55 0.04
C SER A 153 17.26 4.83 -0.82
N ARG A 154 18.23 5.04 -1.71
CA ARG A 154 18.26 6.25 -2.55
C ARG A 154 17.09 6.31 -3.52
N HIS A 155 16.82 5.20 -4.20
CA HIS A 155 15.75 5.14 -5.20
C HIS A 155 14.35 5.15 -4.56
N ALA A 156 14.16 4.50 -3.41
CA ALA A 156 12.90 4.58 -2.68
C ALA A 156 12.60 6.02 -2.24
N ALA A 157 13.59 6.75 -1.72
CA ALA A 157 13.42 8.16 -1.36
C ALA A 157 13.05 9.01 -2.58
N ALA A 158 13.78 8.86 -3.71
CA ALA A 158 13.48 9.59 -4.95
C ALA A 158 12.08 9.26 -5.51
N ALA A 159 11.64 8.01 -5.40
CA ALA A 159 10.29 7.58 -5.80
C ALA A 159 9.19 8.23 -4.92
N ILE A 160 9.39 8.27 -3.60
CA ILE A 160 8.47 8.92 -2.65
C ILE A 160 8.36 10.42 -2.97
N GLU A 161 9.50 11.10 -3.13
CA GLU A 161 9.50 12.51 -3.52
C GLU A 161 8.75 12.75 -4.84
N GLY A 162 8.95 11.87 -5.84
CA GLY A 162 8.23 11.95 -7.11
C GLY A 162 6.72 11.76 -6.96
N LEU A 163 6.28 10.78 -6.16
CA LEU A 163 4.85 10.55 -5.88
C LEU A 163 4.22 11.77 -5.20
N HIS A 164 4.89 12.37 -4.23
CA HIS A 164 4.45 13.58 -3.55
C HIS A 164 4.37 14.79 -4.50
N ASP A 165 5.40 14.98 -5.35
CA ASP A 165 5.41 16.05 -6.36
C ASP A 165 4.21 15.98 -7.33
N GLY A 166 3.70 14.76 -7.59
CA GLY A 166 2.52 14.50 -8.42
C GLY A 166 1.19 14.44 -7.66
N GLY A 167 1.21 14.62 -6.33
CA GLY A 167 0.00 14.72 -5.51
C GLY A 167 -0.64 13.38 -5.09
N VAL A 168 0.15 12.31 -5.02
CA VAL A 168 -0.31 10.97 -4.60
C VAL A 168 0.45 10.52 -3.35
N LEU A 169 -0.26 9.95 -2.38
CA LEU A 169 0.33 9.37 -1.18
C LEU A 169 1.17 8.14 -1.53
N ALA A 170 2.30 7.99 -0.83
CA ALA A 170 3.27 6.90 -1.01
C ALA A 170 3.22 5.90 0.16
N CYS A 171 3.54 4.63 -0.13
CA CYS A 171 3.61 3.56 0.86
C CYS A 171 4.88 2.72 0.70
N ALA A 172 5.78 2.79 1.66
CA ALA A 172 7.01 1.97 1.70
C ALA A 172 6.68 0.53 2.13
N LYS A 173 7.11 -0.48 1.36
CA LYS A 173 6.75 -1.88 1.61
C LYS A 173 7.88 -2.85 1.28
N HIS A 174 7.93 -4.02 1.92
CA HIS A 174 7.08 -4.63 2.96
C HIS A 174 7.88 -4.75 4.27
N PHE A 175 7.54 -3.96 5.27
CA PHE A 175 8.28 -3.88 6.53
C PHE A 175 8.19 -5.18 7.37
N PRO A 176 9.27 -5.68 7.98
CA PRO A 176 10.62 -5.12 8.05
C PRO A 176 11.55 -5.54 6.90
N GLY A 177 11.07 -6.24 5.87
CA GLY A 177 11.79 -6.66 4.68
C GLY A 177 11.36 -8.05 4.21
N HIS A 178 10.97 -8.15 2.93
CA HIS A 178 10.52 -9.40 2.29
C HIS A 178 11.55 -9.92 1.28
N GLY A 179 12.69 -9.24 1.11
CA GLY A 179 13.62 -9.47 0.00
C GLY A 179 14.44 -10.76 0.13
N ASP A 180 14.57 -11.34 1.32
CA ASP A 180 15.35 -12.58 1.56
C ASP A 180 14.50 -13.85 1.71
N THR A 181 13.17 -13.76 1.56
CA THR A 181 12.30 -14.93 1.69
C THR A 181 12.48 -15.91 0.54
N ALA A 182 12.35 -17.20 0.83
CA ALA A 182 12.42 -18.28 -0.14
C ALA A 182 11.05 -18.74 -0.64
N THR A 183 9.96 -18.24 -0.02
CA THR A 183 8.56 -18.59 -0.32
C THR A 183 7.70 -17.34 -0.46
N ASP A 184 6.53 -17.52 -1.09
CA ASP A 184 5.58 -16.46 -1.36
C ASP A 184 4.52 -16.37 -0.25
N SER A 185 4.37 -15.20 0.36
CA SER A 185 3.37 -14.91 1.40
C SER A 185 1.92 -15.03 0.92
N HIS A 186 1.67 -15.02 -0.38
CA HIS A 186 0.36 -15.33 -0.95
C HIS A 186 -0.02 -16.82 -0.80
N HIS A 187 0.96 -17.70 -0.64
CA HIS A 187 0.76 -19.15 -0.61
C HIS A 187 1.00 -19.77 0.75
N GLU A 188 1.96 -19.27 1.52
CA GLU A 188 2.31 -19.76 2.85
C GLU A 188 2.98 -18.67 3.69
N LEU A 189 3.15 -18.90 5.00
CA LEU A 189 3.83 -17.95 5.88
C LEU A 189 5.37 -18.11 5.74
N PRO A 190 6.08 -17.16 5.09
CA PRO A 190 7.54 -17.19 5.05
C PRO A 190 8.14 -16.99 6.44
N VAL A 191 9.28 -17.61 6.69
CA VAL A 191 10.01 -17.52 7.95
C VAL A 191 11.45 -17.13 7.69
N LEU A 192 11.92 -16.09 8.38
CA LEU A 192 13.30 -15.61 8.31
C LEU A 192 13.96 -15.69 9.71
N PRO A 193 15.19 -16.24 9.79
CA PRO A 193 15.91 -16.36 11.06
C PRO A 193 16.70 -15.09 11.43
N HIS A 194 16.45 -13.97 10.70
CA HIS A 194 17.25 -12.74 10.83
C HIS A 194 17.11 -12.13 12.22
N ASP A 195 18.23 -11.89 12.84
CA ASP A 195 18.34 -11.12 14.08
C ASP A 195 18.30 -9.59 13.78
N LEU A 196 18.22 -8.82 14.85
CA LEU A 196 18.16 -7.36 14.73
C LEU A 196 19.41 -6.78 14.04
N ALA A 197 20.60 -7.36 14.29
CA ALA A 197 21.84 -6.87 13.68
C ALA A 197 21.82 -7.03 12.14
N ARG A 198 21.32 -8.16 11.66
CA ARG A 198 21.11 -8.37 10.23
C ARG A 198 20.09 -7.40 9.66
N LEU A 199 18.92 -7.25 10.32
CA LEU A 199 17.87 -6.33 9.87
C LEU A 199 18.36 -4.90 9.80
N GLU A 200 19.10 -4.43 10.82
CA GLU A 200 19.69 -3.08 10.85
C GLU A 200 20.68 -2.85 9.70
N ALA A 201 21.48 -3.86 9.37
CA ALA A 201 22.50 -3.76 8.34
C ALA A 201 21.95 -3.71 6.92
N ILE A 202 20.80 -4.32 6.65
CA ILE A 202 20.29 -4.52 5.29
C ILE A 202 18.84 -4.06 5.16
N GLU A 203 17.91 -4.69 5.86
CA GLU A 203 16.49 -4.57 5.59
C GLU A 203 15.89 -3.23 6.05
N LEU A 204 16.34 -2.68 7.19
CA LEU A 204 15.76 -1.47 7.79
C LEU A 204 16.27 -0.17 7.20
N ALA A 205 17.44 -0.16 6.55
CA ALA A 205 18.02 1.05 6.00
C ALA A 205 17.13 1.73 4.94
N PRO A 206 16.48 1.02 3.98
CA PRO A 206 15.54 1.64 3.04
C PRO A 206 14.31 2.23 3.71
N PHE A 207 13.79 1.61 4.79
CA PHE A 207 12.65 2.17 5.52
C PHE A 207 13.03 3.43 6.29
N ARG A 208 14.24 3.51 6.87
CA ARG A 208 14.77 4.75 7.45
C ARG A 208 14.85 5.87 6.40
N ALA A 209 15.33 5.56 5.20
CA ALA A 209 15.39 6.52 4.10
C ALA A 209 14.00 6.95 3.63
N ALA A 210 13.04 6.02 3.54
CA ALA A 210 11.66 6.31 3.20
C ALA A 210 10.99 7.23 4.24
N LEU A 211 11.19 6.96 5.54
CA LEU A 211 10.70 7.81 6.63
C LEU A 211 11.33 9.21 6.59
N ALA A 212 12.64 9.29 6.33
CA ALA A 212 13.34 10.57 6.18
C ALA A 212 12.86 11.37 4.94
N ALA A 213 12.38 10.69 3.89
CA ALA A 213 11.74 11.29 2.72
C ALA A 213 10.27 11.67 2.97
N GLY A 214 9.74 11.43 4.18
CA GLY A 214 8.38 11.80 4.58
C GLY A 214 7.30 10.87 4.04
N VAL A 215 7.59 9.58 3.86
CA VAL A 215 6.59 8.61 3.36
C VAL A 215 5.31 8.64 4.22
N ASP A 216 4.16 8.57 3.55
CA ASP A 216 2.84 8.68 4.20
C ASP A 216 2.43 7.42 4.93
N ALA A 217 2.87 6.26 4.43
CA ALA A 217 2.54 4.98 5.01
C ALA A 217 3.69 3.97 4.91
N VAL A 218 3.67 3.01 5.85
CA VAL A 218 4.56 1.84 5.83
C VAL A 218 3.69 0.59 5.86
N MET A 219 3.79 -0.25 4.83
CA MET A 219 3.05 -1.52 4.76
C MET A 219 3.86 -2.64 5.40
N THR A 220 3.18 -3.47 6.19
CA THR A 220 3.76 -4.60 6.88
C THR A 220 3.91 -5.82 5.96
N ALA A 221 4.91 -6.67 6.23
CA ALA A 221 5.06 -7.98 5.59
C ALA A 221 4.35 -9.08 6.38
N HIS A 222 3.68 -10.00 5.69
CA HIS A 222 3.23 -11.26 6.28
C HIS A 222 4.37 -12.28 6.31
N VAL A 223 5.43 -11.94 7.05
CA VAL A 223 6.65 -12.74 7.23
C VAL A 223 6.92 -12.88 8.73
N ARG A 224 7.28 -14.07 9.17
CA ARG A 224 7.69 -14.31 10.55
C ARG A 224 9.22 -14.19 10.69
N PHE A 225 9.64 -13.39 11.65
CA PHE A 225 11.05 -13.19 12.00
C PHE A 225 11.32 -13.84 13.35
N ASP A 226 11.82 -15.09 13.33
CA ASP A 226 11.93 -15.93 14.53
C ASP A 226 12.77 -15.30 15.66
N ALA A 227 13.75 -14.48 15.32
CA ALA A 227 14.56 -13.77 16.32
C ALA A 227 13.85 -12.57 16.96
N LEU A 228 12.76 -12.07 16.36
CA LEU A 228 11.96 -10.96 16.91
C LEU A 228 10.67 -11.46 17.54
N ASP A 229 9.97 -12.35 16.85
CA ASP A 229 8.74 -12.99 17.32
C ASP A 229 8.53 -14.31 16.56
N SER A 230 8.71 -15.43 17.25
CA SER A 230 8.57 -16.76 16.65
C SER A 230 7.12 -17.27 16.59
N THR A 231 6.15 -16.49 17.05
CA THR A 231 4.76 -16.93 17.21
C THR A 231 3.82 -16.43 16.12
N VAL A 232 4.01 -15.19 15.65
CA VAL A 232 3.14 -14.53 14.67
C VAL A 232 3.95 -13.83 13.57
N PRO A 233 3.34 -13.56 12.40
CA PRO A 233 3.98 -12.73 11.36
C PRO A 233 4.16 -11.28 11.86
N ALA A 234 5.07 -10.54 11.21
CA ALA A 234 5.37 -9.16 11.53
C ALA A 234 4.12 -8.28 11.70
N THR A 235 3.13 -8.43 10.81
CA THR A 235 1.85 -7.70 10.85
C THR A 235 1.11 -7.84 12.19
N LEU A 236 1.20 -8.99 12.84
CA LEU A 236 0.51 -9.30 14.09
C LEU A 236 1.43 -9.19 15.33
N SER A 237 2.70 -8.86 15.14
CA SER A 237 3.70 -8.80 16.19
C SER A 237 3.87 -7.41 16.78
N ARG A 238 3.57 -7.24 18.07
CA ARG A 238 3.84 -6.00 18.80
C ARG A 238 5.34 -5.68 18.84
N ALA A 239 6.20 -6.70 18.96
CA ALA A 239 7.64 -6.52 18.97
C ALA A 239 8.14 -5.89 17.65
N VAL A 240 7.52 -6.26 16.52
CA VAL A 240 7.89 -5.72 15.22
C VAL A 240 7.19 -4.39 14.95
N MET A 241 5.87 -4.29 15.13
CA MET A 241 5.11 -3.10 14.75
C MET A 241 5.24 -1.94 15.74
N THR A 242 5.16 -2.21 17.03
CA THR A 242 5.31 -1.16 18.03
C THR A 242 6.78 -0.92 18.35
N THR A 243 7.50 -1.96 18.83
CA THR A 243 8.83 -1.73 19.38
C THR A 243 9.87 -1.45 18.29
N LEU A 244 9.92 -2.25 17.22
CA LEU A 244 10.91 -2.03 16.16
C LEU A 244 10.52 -0.86 15.24
N LEU A 245 9.30 -0.83 14.70
CA LEU A 245 8.89 0.19 13.72
C LEU A 245 8.61 1.53 14.39
N ARG A 246 7.63 1.62 15.30
CA ARG A 246 7.21 2.91 15.84
C ARG A 246 8.22 3.52 16.80
N GLU A 247 8.74 2.75 17.72
CA GLU A 247 9.69 3.23 18.74
C GLU A 247 11.14 3.22 18.18
N GLY A 248 11.56 2.10 17.57
CA GLY A 248 12.94 1.90 17.09
C GLY A 248 13.32 2.74 15.87
N LEU A 249 12.42 2.89 14.88
CA LEU A 249 12.63 3.75 13.72
C LEU A 249 12.06 5.16 13.94
N ALA A 250 11.49 5.44 15.11
CA ALA A 250 10.89 6.73 15.45
C ALA A 250 9.89 7.18 14.37
N VAL A 251 8.99 6.27 13.95
CA VAL A 251 7.93 6.61 12.99
C VAL A 251 7.09 7.73 13.58
N ASP A 252 7.15 8.88 12.93
CA ASP A 252 6.41 10.06 13.34
C ASP A 252 4.91 9.79 13.45
N SER A 253 4.24 10.61 14.23
CA SER A 253 2.79 10.53 14.46
C SER A 253 1.97 10.55 13.18
N ASP A 254 2.51 11.04 12.08
CA ASP A 254 1.77 11.25 10.83
C ASP A 254 1.88 10.09 9.82
N ALA A 255 2.90 9.21 9.91
CA ALA A 255 2.97 8.03 9.05
C ALA A 255 2.01 6.93 9.54
N VAL A 256 1.21 6.40 8.63
CA VAL A 256 0.22 5.34 8.86
C VAL A 256 0.87 3.97 8.66
N VAL A 257 0.70 3.05 9.60
CA VAL A 257 1.11 1.66 9.43
C VAL A 257 -0.04 0.87 8.83
N VAL A 258 0.18 0.35 7.61
CA VAL A 258 -0.84 -0.38 6.82
C VAL A 258 -0.53 -1.87 6.87
N SER A 259 -1.51 -2.73 7.11
CA SER A 259 -1.33 -4.16 6.90
C SER A 259 -1.21 -4.47 5.41
N ASP A 260 -0.52 -5.55 5.02
CA ASP A 260 -0.83 -6.22 3.76
C ASP A 260 -2.22 -6.87 3.85
N ASP A 261 -2.76 -7.41 2.74
CA ASP A 261 -4.11 -8.00 2.72
C ASP A 261 -4.24 -9.14 3.75
N LEU A 262 -5.09 -8.93 4.75
CA LEU A 262 -5.33 -9.90 5.82
C LEU A 262 -5.92 -11.23 5.32
N LEU A 263 -6.39 -11.28 4.07
CA LEU A 263 -6.91 -12.50 3.45
C LEU A 263 -5.82 -13.30 2.72
N MET A 264 -4.56 -12.86 2.72
CA MET A 264 -3.44 -13.67 2.21
C MET A 264 -3.23 -14.90 3.07
N ARG A 265 -2.88 -16.03 2.43
CA ARG A 265 -2.76 -17.34 3.08
C ARG A 265 -1.74 -17.38 4.22
N ALA A 266 -0.69 -16.56 4.15
CA ALA A 266 0.28 -16.39 5.24
C ALA A 266 -0.39 -16.03 6.59
N VAL A 267 -1.53 -15.35 6.56
CA VAL A 267 -2.36 -15.02 7.72
C VAL A 267 -3.60 -15.88 7.77
N ALA A 268 -4.38 -15.92 6.70
CA ALA A 268 -5.72 -16.53 6.66
C ALA A 268 -5.74 -18.04 6.91
N ASP A 269 -4.64 -18.76 6.68
CA ASP A 269 -4.55 -20.20 6.98
C ASP A 269 -4.50 -20.49 8.51
N ARG A 270 -4.25 -19.46 9.35
CA ARG A 270 -4.09 -19.62 10.81
C ARG A 270 -5.00 -18.75 11.65
N TRP A 271 -5.40 -17.59 11.13
CA TRP A 271 -6.26 -16.63 11.82
C TRP A 271 -7.42 -16.24 10.91
N THR A 272 -8.63 -16.29 11.42
CA THR A 272 -9.77 -15.68 10.75
C THR A 272 -9.58 -14.15 10.70
N VAL A 273 -10.32 -13.46 9.84
CA VAL A 273 -10.24 -12.00 9.75
C VAL A 273 -10.74 -11.34 11.05
N GLU A 274 -11.65 -11.97 11.75
CA GLU A 274 -12.16 -11.55 13.08
C GLU A 274 -11.09 -11.60 14.16
N GLU A 275 -10.09 -12.47 14.01
CA GLU A 275 -8.95 -12.61 14.92
C GLU A 275 -7.78 -11.72 14.47
N SER A 276 -7.43 -11.75 13.17
CA SER A 276 -6.25 -11.05 12.64
C SER A 276 -6.42 -9.54 12.65
N ALA A 277 -7.62 -9.00 12.40
CA ALA A 277 -7.86 -7.56 12.37
C ALA A 277 -7.63 -6.90 13.75
N PRO A 278 -8.22 -7.40 14.87
CA PRO A 278 -7.90 -6.87 16.20
C PRO A 278 -6.43 -7.06 16.59
N LEU A 279 -5.81 -8.20 16.25
CA LEU A 279 -4.40 -8.45 16.54
C LEU A 279 -3.48 -7.46 15.81
N ALA A 280 -3.74 -7.17 14.53
CA ALA A 280 -2.96 -6.20 13.75
C ALA A 280 -3.07 -4.78 14.35
N ILE A 281 -4.26 -4.32 14.73
CA ILE A 281 -4.45 -3.03 15.41
C ILE A 281 -3.71 -3.01 16.75
N ALA A 282 -3.85 -4.05 17.56
CA ALA A 282 -3.16 -4.16 18.86
C ALA A 282 -1.64 -4.22 18.71
N ALA A 283 -1.14 -4.84 17.63
CA ALA A 283 0.29 -4.89 17.31
C ALA A 283 0.86 -3.52 16.94
N GLY A 284 0.07 -2.63 16.35
CA GLY A 284 0.53 -1.28 15.95
C GLY A 284 0.09 -0.83 14.56
N CYS A 285 -0.65 -1.63 13.79
CA CYS A 285 -1.24 -1.19 12.52
C CYS A 285 -2.31 -0.12 12.75
N ASP A 286 -2.46 0.81 11.80
CA ASP A 286 -3.47 1.86 11.81
C ASP A 286 -4.52 1.64 10.73
N LEU A 287 -4.15 1.03 9.60
CA LEU A 287 -5.01 0.78 8.46
C LEU A 287 -4.91 -0.68 8.04
N LEU A 288 -6.03 -1.32 7.80
CA LEU A 288 -6.11 -2.73 7.45
C LEU A 288 -6.66 -2.90 6.04
N LEU A 289 -6.00 -3.71 5.22
CA LEU A 289 -6.47 -4.09 3.90
C LEU A 289 -7.26 -5.41 3.97
N VAL A 290 -8.47 -5.43 3.39
CA VAL A 290 -9.30 -6.63 3.20
C VAL A 290 -9.81 -6.61 1.76
N CYS A 291 -9.04 -7.24 0.84
CA CYS A 291 -9.06 -6.88 -0.57
C CYS A 291 -10.07 -7.64 -1.45
N SER A 292 -10.60 -8.79 -1.02
CA SER A 292 -11.34 -9.66 -1.95
C SER A 292 -12.72 -10.13 -1.47
N ASP A 293 -13.05 -9.98 -0.19
CA ASP A 293 -14.29 -10.51 0.39
C ASP A 293 -15.05 -9.40 1.15
N PRO A 294 -16.15 -8.85 0.59
CA PRO A 294 -16.96 -7.84 1.26
C PRO A 294 -17.56 -8.31 2.60
N ASP A 295 -17.84 -9.60 2.76
CA ASP A 295 -18.35 -10.11 4.03
C ASP A 295 -17.23 -10.20 5.07
N ALA A 296 -16.00 -10.53 4.66
CA ALA A 296 -14.83 -10.46 5.55
C ALA A 296 -14.56 -9.04 6.02
N GLN A 297 -14.74 -8.01 5.17
CA GLN A 297 -14.64 -6.60 5.58
C GLN A 297 -15.60 -6.26 6.71
N GLU A 298 -16.85 -6.70 6.60
CA GLU A 298 -17.86 -6.45 7.64
C GLU A 298 -17.58 -7.27 8.91
N ARG A 299 -17.14 -8.52 8.79
CA ARG A 299 -16.72 -9.33 9.96
C ARG A 299 -15.54 -8.69 10.69
N ALA A 300 -14.51 -8.20 9.95
CA ALA A 300 -13.40 -7.46 10.54
C ALA A 300 -13.88 -6.21 11.29
N ARG A 301 -14.74 -5.40 10.67
CA ARG A 301 -15.30 -4.20 11.30
C ARG A 301 -16.06 -4.53 12.58
N LEU A 302 -16.93 -5.54 12.54
CA LEU A 302 -17.73 -5.95 13.71
C LEU A 302 -16.84 -6.48 14.85
N SER A 303 -15.78 -7.23 14.55
CA SER A 303 -14.86 -7.73 15.58
C SER A 303 -14.08 -6.58 16.25
N LEU A 304 -13.58 -5.62 15.46
CA LEU A 304 -12.93 -4.42 15.97
C LEU A 304 -13.86 -3.61 16.88
N ALA A 305 -15.08 -3.34 16.43
CA ALA A 305 -16.07 -2.59 17.21
C ALA A 305 -16.47 -3.33 18.48
N SER A 306 -16.66 -4.64 18.41
CA SER A 306 -17.03 -5.47 19.57
C SER A 306 -15.93 -5.47 20.64
N LEU A 307 -14.67 -5.68 20.24
CA LEU A 307 -13.54 -5.64 21.17
C LEU A 307 -13.36 -4.26 21.76
N SER A 308 -13.52 -3.20 20.97
CA SER A 308 -13.44 -1.80 21.43
C SER A 308 -14.51 -1.45 22.48
N ARG A 309 -15.69 -2.08 22.45
CA ARG A 309 -16.71 -1.89 23.48
C ARG A 309 -16.37 -2.59 24.81
N SER A 310 -15.65 -3.71 24.74
CA SER A 310 -15.36 -4.55 25.90
C SER A 310 -13.99 -4.28 26.54
N ASP A 311 -13.04 -3.72 25.78
CA ASP A 311 -11.66 -3.44 26.22
C ASP A 311 -11.32 -1.96 26.01
N PRO A 312 -11.25 -1.16 27.10
CA PRO A 312 -10.91 0.27 27.01
C PRO A 312 -9.51 0.55 26.44
N ALA A 313 -8.52 -0.31 26.71
CA ALA A 313 -7.16 -0.13 26.18
C ALA A 313 -7.14 -0.34 24.65
N PHE A 314 -7.87 -1.35 24.18
CA PHE A 314 -8.06 -1.55 22.74
C PHE A 314 -8.85 -0.41 22.09
N ALA A 315 -9.88 0.12 22.78
CA ALA A 315 -10.65 1.27 22.30
C ALA A 315 -9.76 2.51 22.12
N ASP A 316 -8.84 2.78 23.05
CA ASP A 316 -7.88 3.86 22.94
C ASP A 316 -6.94 3.66 21.74
N ARG A 317 -6.43 2.46 21.57
CA ARG A 317 -5.56 2.12 20.42
C ARG A 317 -6.29 2.25 19.08
N LEU A 318 -7.52 1.76 18.98
CA LEU A 318 -8.33 1.86 17.76
C LEU A 318 -8.66 3.34 17.44
N ARG A 319 -8.95 4.16 18.43
CA ARG A 319 -9.17 5.61 18.24
C ARG A 319 -7.90 6.32 17.77
N ASP A 320 -6.73 5.98 18.31
CA ASP A 320 -5.45 6.53 17.83
C ASP A 320 -5.21 6.13 16.36
N ALA A 321 -5.45 4.87 15.99
CA ALA A 321 -5.38 4.40 14.61
C ALA A 321 -6.31 5.21 13.68
N ALA A 322 -7.57 5.30 14.05
CA ALA A 322 -8.57 6.05 13.29
C ALA A 322 -8.20 7.54 13.14
N ALA A 323 -7.64 8.15 14.18
CA ALA A 323 -7.19 9.54 14.13
C ALA A 323 -6.00 9.72 13.18
N ARG A 324 -5.04 8.77 13.12
CA ARG A 324 -3.92 8.80 12.16
C ARG A 324 -4.42 8.69 10.72
N VAL A 325 -5.33 7.74 10.46
CA VAL A 325 -5.95 7.59 9.13
C VAL A 325 -6.76 8.83 8.74
N SER A 326 -7.46 9.47 9.69
CA SER A 326 -8.19 10.72 9.44
C SER A 326 -7.24 11.84 9.01
N ARG A 327 -6.14 12.05 9.74
CA ARG A 327 -5.13 13.06 9.37
C ARG A 327 -4.51 12.79 7.99
N LEU A 328 -4.26 11.51 7.67
CA LEU A 328 -3.79 11.13 6.33
C LEU A 328 -4.79 11.54 5.25
N ARG A 329 -6.09 11.28 5.46
CA ARG A 329 -7.18 11.62 4.53
C ARG A 329 -7.40 13.13 4.39
N GLU A 330 -7.15 13.91 5.45
CA GLU A 330 -7.25 15.39 5.44
C GLU A 330 -6.20 16.04 4.53
N ARG A 331 -5.10 15.35 4.24
CA ARG A 331 -4.05 15.81 3.31
C ARG A 331 -4.42 15.60 1.84
N LEU A 332 -5.46 14.82 1.55
CA LEU A 332 -5.88 14.52 0.19
C LEU A 332 -6.63 15.68 -0.42
N ALA A 333 -6.18 16.10 -1.60
CA ALA A 333 -6.90 17.01 -2.47
C ALA A 333 -7.42 16.22 -3.69
N PRO A 334 -8.72 16.32 -4.03
CA PRO A 334 -9.23 15.67 -5.25
C PRO A 334 -8.53 16.23 -6.49
N GLY A 335 -7.76 15.38 -7.17
CA GLY A 335 -7.02 15.73 -8.40
C GLY A 335 -7.75 15.34 -9.69
N ILE A 336 -8.94 14.74 -9.56
CA ILE A 336 -9.67 14.16 -10.69
C ILE A 336 -10.03 15.22 -11.74
N VAL A 337 -9.68 14.93 -13.00
CA VAL A 337 -9.98 15.81 -14.13
C VAL A 337 -11.20 15.31 -14.92
N THR A 338 -11.70 16.12 -15.85
CA THR A 338 -12.76 15.66 -16.77
C THR A 338 -12.22 14.62 -17.75
N ALA A 339 -13.10 13.75 -18.28
CA ALA A 339 -12.69 12.72 -19.24
C ALA A 339 -12.02 13.31 -20.50
N GLU A 340 -12.51 14.50 -20.95
CA GLU A 340 -11.98 15.21 -22.11
C GLU A 340 -10.58 15.77 -21.89
N ALA A 341 -10.19 16.02 -20.63
CA ALA A 341 -8.87 16.53 -20.28
C ALA A 341 -7.78 15.44 -20.20
N LEU A 342 -8.17 14.17 -19.99
CA LEU A 342 -7.20 13.06 -19.84
C LEU A 342 -6.22 12.93 -21.03
N PRO A 343 -6.65 12.98 -22.32
CA PRO A 343 -5.72 12.82 -23.44
C PRO A 343 -4.62 13.89 -23.47
N ALA A 344 -4.90 15.11 -23.00
CA ALA A 344 -3.91 16.19 -22.98
C ALA A 344 -2.76 15.90 -22.01
N LEU A 345 -2.98 15.14 -20.95
CA LEU A 345 -1.94 14.75 -19.99
C LEU A 345 -0.87 13.89 -20.65
N TRP A 346 -1.29 12.94 -21.49
CA TRP A 346 -0.38 11.99 -22.16
C TRP A 346 0.39 12.61 -23.33
N GLN A 347 -0.07 13.77 -23.83
CA GLN A 347 0.56 14.50 -24.93
C GLN A 347 1.49 15.65 -24.45
N ARG A 348 1.67 15.83 -23.15
CA ARG A 348 2.56 16.86 -22.62
C ARG A 348 4.00 16.61 -23.08
N PRO A 349 4.76 17.67 -23.52
CA PRO A 349 6.13 17.49 -23.98
C PRO A 349 7.05 16.82 -22.95
N SER A 350 6.91 17.15 -21.66
CA SER A 350 7.66 16.52 -20.57
C SER A 350 7.37 15.02 -20.47
N ARG A 351 6.10 14.63 -20.66
CA ARG A 351 5.69 13.23 -20.62
C ARG A 351 6.25 12.44 -21.80
N LEU A 352 6.17 13.01 -23.02
CA LEU A 352 6.73 12.39 -24.23
C LEU A 352 8.27 12.23 -24.15
N ALA A 353 8.95 13.19 -23.52
CA ALA A 353 10.40 13.10 -23.29
C ALA A 353 10.75 11.94 -22.34
N LEU A 354 9.93 11.68 -21.30
CA LEU A 354 10.11 10.54 -20.42
C LEU A 354 9.83 9.20 -21.14
N ASP A 355 8.81 9.13 -22.00
CA ASP A 355 8.56 7.93 -22.81
C ASP A 355 9.76 7.57 -23.70
N ALA A 356 10.34 8.56 -24.38
CA ALA A 356 11.53 8.32 -25.20
C ALA A 356 12.73 7.79 -24.37
N ARG A 357 12.89 8.24 -23.12
CA ARG A 357 13.91 7.68 -22.19
C ARG A 357 13.57 6.25 -21.76
N LEU A 358 12.29 5.96 -21.50
CA LEU A 358 11.84 4.62 -21.11
C LEU A 358 12.00 3.58 -22.21
N ASP A 359 11.81 3.94 -23.48
CA ASP A 359 11.96 3.01 -24.61
C ASP A 359 13.38 2.45 -24.68
N ALA A 360 14.38 3.23 -24.29
CA ALA A 360 15.76 2.78 -24.17
C ALA A 360 15.97 1.75 -23.02
N LEU A 361 15.14 1.77 -21.99
CA LEU A 361 15.26 0.89 -20.81
C LEU A 361 14.43 -0.40 -20.92
N ARG A 362 13.41 -0.43 -21.79
CA ARG A 362 12.47 -1.56 -21.93
C ARG A 362 13.05 -2.77 -22.66
N SER A 363 14.24 -2.69 -23.19
CA SER A 363 14.88 -3.77 -23.95
C SER A 363 15.37 -4.96 -23.11
N ALA A 364 15.20 -4.95 -21.77
CA ALA A 364 15.51 -6.09 -20.91
C ALA A 364 14.25 -6.95 -20.66
N PRO A 365 14.32 -8.30 -20.75
CA PRO A 365 13.18 -9.17 -20.55
C PRO A 365 12.71 -9.10 -19.09
N ALA A 366 11.48 -8.64 -18.87
CA ALA A 366 10.82 -8.65 -17.57
C ALA A 366 10.11 -9.99 -17.31
N SER A 367 10.03 -10.45 -16.06
CA SER A 367 9.15 -11.54 -15.67
C SER A 367 7.69 -11.18 -15.98
N ALA A 368 6.93 -12.11 -16.56
CA ALA A 368 5.59 -11.85 -17.08
C ALA A 368 4.48 -12.00 -16.03
N VAL A 369 4.78 -12.58 -14.86
CA VAL A 369 3.75 -12.90 -13.84
C VAL A 369 3.71 -11.84 -12.74
N ASP A 370 2.52 -11.27 -12.51
CA ASP A 370 2.26 -10.38 -11.38
C ASP A 370 1.98 -11.23 -10.12
N PRO A 371 2.82 -11.17 -9.08
CA PRO A 371 2.65 -11.98 -7.89
C PRO A 371 1.52 -11.48 -6.96
N THR A 372 0.99 -10.28 -7.21
CA THR A 372 -0.01 -9.64 -6.35
C THR A 372 -1.42 -9.76 -6.92
N GLU A 373 -1.59 -10.34 -8.12
CA GLU A 373 -2.89 -10.68 -8.69
C GLU A 373 -3.27 -12.10 -8.26
N ARG A 374 -4.42 -12.24 -7.64
CA ARG A 374 -5.03 -13.55 -7.42
C ARG A 374 -5.68 -14.02 -8.73
N SER A 375 -5.35 -15.24 -9.15
CA SER A 375 -6.07 -15.97 -10.20
C SER A 375 -7.46 -16.37 -9.70
#